data_9bed659c31274dfec8656e571ccff93f
#
_entry.id   9bed659c31274dfec8656e571ccff93f
#
_cell.length_a   1.000
_cell.length_b   1.000
_cell.length_c   1.000
_cell.angle_alpha   90.00
_cell.angle_beta   90.00
_cell.angle_gamma   90.00
#
_symmetry.space_group_name_H-M   'P 1'
#
loop_
_entity.id
_entity.type
_entity.pdbx_description
1 polymer ?
#
loop_
_entity_poly.entity_id
_entity_poly.type
_entity_poly.pdbx_seq_one_letter_code
_entity_poly.pdbx_strand_id
1 'polypeptide(L)'
;ILMAIQLKNDDDLSRMRIAGQLTRQVLDMIGTHVKPGVTTGELDEICHDYIVNSLQAVPAPLNYRGFPKSICTSVNHVVCHGIPGDKRLKNGDIVNIDITVIKDGFHGDASRMYPVGKPQIMAQRLMDTAKECLELGISVVRPGARLGDIGSIIQNYAESKGFSIVREY
;
A
#
# COMPACT_ATOMS: atom_id res chain seq x y z
N ILE A 1 -29.47 -2.60 -12.03
CA ILE A 1 -28.86 -3.92 -12.32
C ILE A 1 -27.98 -4.24 -11.13
N LEU A 2 -28.42 -5.17 -10.27
CA LEU A 2 -27.57 -5.73 -9.22
C LEU A 2 -26.46 -6.49 -9.92
N MET A 3 -25.23 -5.94 -9.90
CA MET A 3 -24.07 -6.71 -10.34
C MET A 3 -23.87 -7.85 -9.36
N ALA A 4 -23.99 -9.09 -9.83
CA ALA A 4 -23.74 -10.27 -9.03
C ALA A 4 -22.26 -10.28 -8.59
N ILE A 5 -21.99 -10.57 -7.32
CA ILE A 5 -20.66 -10.78 -6.83
C ILE A 5 -20.04 -11.98 -7.56
N GLN A 6 -18.94 -11.75 -8.27
CA GLN A 6 -18.24 -12.80 -8.99
C GLN A 6 -17.33 -13.57 -8.03
N LEU A 7 -17.69 -14.83 -7.78
CA LEU A 7 -16.82 -15.72 -7.00
C LEU A 7 -15.61 -16.14 -7.83
N LYS A 8 -14.45 -16.20 -7.19
CA LYS A 8 -13.20 -16.61 -7.81
C LYS A 8 -13.04 -18.13 -7.75
N ASN A 9 -12.68 -18.74 -8.88
CA ASN A 9 -12.31 -20.15 -8.95
C ASN A 9 -10.82 -20.34 -8.63
N ASP A 10 -10.31 -21.58 -8.64
CA ASP A 10 -8.92 -21.90 -8.27
C ASP A 10 -7.91 -21.30 -9.25
N ASP A 11 -8.22 -21.19 -10.53
CA ASP A 11 -7.36 -20.51 -11.53
C ASP A 11 -7.29 -19.01 -11.24
N ASP A 12 -8.45 -18.37 -11.00
CA ASP A 12 -8.51 -16.96 -10.60
C ASP A 12 -7.68 -16.70 -9.33
N LEU A 13 -7.82 -17.56 -8.32
CA LEU A 13 -7.06 -17.45 -7.07
C LEU A 13 -5.56 -17.60 -7.29
N SER A 14 -5.13 -18.51 -8.18
CA SER A 14 -3.73 -18.67 -8.57
C SER A 14 -3.17 -17.39 -9.21
N ARG A 15 -3.91 -16.81 -10.14
CA ARG A 15 -3.50 -15.55 -10.80
C ARG A 15 -3.48 -14.36 -9.84
N MET A 16 -4.47 -14.27 -8.95
CA MET A 16 -4.46 -13.26 -7.88
C MET A 16 -3.25 -13.38 -6.95
N ARG A 17 -2.86 -14.61 -6.60
CA ARG A 17 -1.64 -14.83 -5.80
C ARG A 17 -0.38 -14.36 -6.53
N ILE A 18 -0.29 -14.60 -7.84
CA ILE A 18 0.83 -14.11 -8.65
C ILE A 18 0.86 -12.58 -8.61
N ALA A 19 -0.25 -11.90 -8.89
CA ALA A 19 -0.32 -10.45 -8.84
C ALA A 19 0.08 -9.89 -7.45
N GLY A 20 -0.42 -10.48 -6.37
CA GLY A 20 -0.05 -10.10 -5.00
C GLY A 20 1.43 -10.34 -4.68
N GLN A 21 2.01 -11.45 -5.17
CA GLN A 21 3.44 -11.72 -5.00
C GLN A 21 4.32 -10.70 -5.75
N LEU A 22 3.92 -10.30 -6.96
CA LEU A 22 4.61 -9.26 -7.72
C LEU A 22 4.55 -7.92 -6.99
N THR A 23 3.39 -7.53 -6.46
CA THR A 23 3.25 -6.32 -5.64
C THR A 23 4.19 -6.34 -4.43
N ARG A 24 4.26 -7.47 -3.72
CA ARG A 24 5.20 -7.65 -2.61
C ARG A 24 6.64 -7.49 -3.05
N GLN A 25 7.04 -8.06 -4.21
CA GLN A 25 8.39 -7.92 -4.74
C GLN A 25 8.75 -6.45 -4.99
N VAL A 26 7.84 -5.66 -5.53
CA VAL A 26 8.05 -4.21 -5.72
C VAL A 26 8.26 -3.53 -4.37
N LEU A 27 7.42 -3.82 -3.36
CA LEU A 27 7.58 -3.26 -2.02
C LEU A 27 8.91 -3.66 -1.37
N ASP A 28 9.33 -4.92 -1.50
CA ASP A 28 10.61 -5.37 -0.96
C ASP A 28 11.80 -4.68 -1.66
N MET A 29 11.75 -4.54 -2.98
CA MET A 29 12.77 -3.88 -3.78
C MET A 29 12.88 -2.39 -3.43
N ILE A 30 11.77 -1.66 -3.46
CA ILE A 30 11.78 -0.20 -3.28
C ILE A 30 12.24 0.23 -1.88
N GLY A 31 12.01 -0.62 -0.89
CA GLY A 31 12.46 -0.35 0.48
C GLY A 31 13.96 -0.08 0.60
N THR A 32 14.78 -0.67 -0.26
CA THR A 32 16.23 -0.46 -0.30
C THR A 32 16.63 0.91 -0.84
N HIS A 33 15.72 1.59 -1.54
CA HIS A 33 15.93 2.91 -2.13
C HIS A 33 15.39 4.04 -1.25
N VAL A 34 14.59 3.74 -0.22
CA VAL A 34 14.03 4.74 0.69
C VAL A 34 15.10 5.24 1.66
N LYS A 35 15.66 6.40 1.37
CA LYS A 35 16.73 7.03 2.18
C LYS A 35 16.63 8.56 2.11
N PRO A 36 17.25 9.27 3.07
CA PRO A 36 17.31 10.73 3.01
C PRO A 36 17.94 11.21 1.69
N GLY A 37 17.34 12.23 1.09
CA GLY A 37 17.82 12.86 -0.14
C GLY A 37 17.15 12.35 -1.43
N VAL A 38 16.57 11.15 -1.46
CA VAL A 38 15.81 10.67 -2.63
C VAL A 38 14.49 11.45 -2.76
N THR A 39 14.05 11.70 -3.97
CA THR A 39 12.72 12.27 -4.23
C THR A 39 11.67 11.19 -4.39
N THR A 40 10.41 11.54 -4.14
CA THR A 40 9.31 10.61 -4.39
C THR A 40 9.14 10.29 -5.87
N GLY A 41 9.54 11.22 -6.76
CA GLY A 41 9.58 10.99 -8.20
C GLY A 41 10.60 9.93 -8.62
N GLU A 42 11.83 9.98 -8.06
CA GLU A 42 12.83 8.94 -8.27
C GLU A 42 12.36 7.57 -7.82
N LEU A 43 11.63 7.48 -6.69
CA LEU A 43 11.02 6.21 -6.24
C LEU A 43 9.97 5.70 -7.23
N ASP A 44 9.16 6.59 -7.80
CA ASP A 44 8.18 6.24 -8.84
C ASP A 44 8.85 5.67 -10.09
N GLU A 45 9.91 6.33 -10.57
CA GLU A 45 10.65 5.89 -11.76
C GLU A 45 11.28 4.51 -11.56
N ILE A 46 11.88 4.25 -10.39
CA ILE A 46 12.44 2.94 -10.04
C ILE A 46 11.33 1.86 -10.02
N CYS A 47 10.20 2.16 -9.38
CA CYS A 47 9.07 1.23 -9.33
C CYS A 47 8.47 0.97 -10.71
N HIS A 48 8.32 2.03 -11.52
CA HIS A 48 7.81 1.92 -12.90
C HIS A 48 8.68 0.98 -13.73
N ASP A 49 9.98 1.24 -13.75
CA ASP A 49 10.95 0.42 -14.50
C ASP A 49 10.91 -1.04 -14.05
N TYR A 50 10.91 -1.28 -12.75
CA TYR A 50 10.87 -2.63 -12.21
C TYR A 50 9.56 -3.36 -12.54
N ILE A 51 8.40 -2.70 -12.41
CA ILE A 51 7.08 -3.29 -12.75
C ILE A 51 7.01 -3.62 -14.24
N VAL A 52 7.40 -2.69 -15.10
CA VAL A 52 7.21 -2.84 -16.56
C VAL A 52 8.27 -3.76 -17.14
N ASN A 53 9.55 -3.51 -16.86
CA ASN A 53 10.65 -4.19 -17.55
C ASN A 53 11.07 -5.49 -16.86
N SER A 54 11.09 -5.54 -15.53
CA SER A 54 11.53 -6.75 -14.81
C SER A 54 10.39 -7.74 -14.57
N LEU A 55 9.21 -7.25 -14.15
CA LEU A 55 8.06 -8.10 -13.83
C LEU A 55 7.13 -8.35 -15.02
N GLN A 56 7.30 -7.61 -16.13
CA GLN A 56 6.43 -7.68 -17.30
C GLN A 56 4.96 -7.53 -16.88
N ALA A 57 4.68 -6.51 -16.07
CA ALA A 57 3.38 -6.22 -15.49
C ALA A 57 3.00 -4.74 -15.74
N VAL A 58 1.80 -4.36 -15.35
CA VAL A 58 1.29 -2.99 -15.56
C VAL A 58 1.09 -2.32 -14.21
N PRO A 59 1.61 -1.09 -13.99
CA PRO A 59 1.29 -0.29 -12.81
C PRO A 59 -0.14 0.25 -12.95
N ALA A 60 -1.05 -0.21 -12.10
CA ALA A 60 -2.48 0.12 -12.20
C ALA A 60 -2.82 1.60 -11.99
N PRO A 61 -2.12 2.36 -11.11
CA PRO A 61 -2.43 3.78 -10.91
C PRO A 61 -2.19 4.64 -12.15
N LEU A 62 -1.22 4.29 -13.00
CA LEU A 62 -0.82 5.11 -14.13
C LEU A 62 -1.96 5.30 -15.12
N ASN A 63 -2.34 6.55 -15.33
CA ASN A 63 -3.46 6.99 -16.17
C ASN A 63 -4.87 6.60 -15.65
N TYR A 64 -4.97 5.97 -14.49
CA TYR A 64 -6.27 5.70 -13.88
C TYR A 64 -6.93 7.02 -13.41
N ARG A 65 -8.03 7.39 -14.06
CA ARG A 65 -8.77 8.64 -13.81
C ARG A 65 -7.87 9.89 -13.85
N GLY A 66 -6.84 9.88 -14.67
CA GLY A 66 -5.90 10.99 -14.83
C GLY A 66 -4.75 11.01 -13.81
N PHE A 67 -4.58 9.97 -12.99
CA PHE A 67 -3.43 9.88 -12.10
C PHE A 67 -2.13 9.72 -12.90
N PRO A 68 -1.12 10.61 -12.72
CA PRO A 68 0.00 10.73 -13.66
C PRO A 68 1.21 9.83 -13.36
N LYS A 69 1.13 8.98 -12.32
CA LYS A 69 2.26 8.23 -11.77
C LYS A 69 1.95 6.75 -11.61
N SER A 70 2.99 5.94 -11.44
CA SER A 70 2.88 4.48 -11.38
C SER A 70 2.59 3.94 -9.99
N ILE A 71 2.91 4.72 -8.96
CA ILE A 71 2.70 4.40 -7.55
C ILE A 71 2.15 5.61 -6.80
N CYS A 72 1.68 5.40 -5.55
CA CYS A 72 1.40 6.53 -4.66
C CYS A 72 2.48 6.62 -3.58
N THR A 73 2.85 7.84 -3.20
CA THR A 73 3.82 8.12 -2.13
C THR A 73 3.26 9.14 -1.17
N SER A 74 2.85 8.71 0.01
CA SER A 74 2.23 9.57 1.01
C SER A 74 3.20 9.83 2.16
N VAL A 75 3.73 11.06 2.22
CA VAL A 75 4.78 11.45 3.18
C VAL A 75 4.19 12.15 4.38
N ASN A 76 4.52 11.69 5.58
CA ASN A 76 4.11 12.26 6.87
C ASN A 76 2.59 12.44 7.00
N HIS A 77 2.08 13.68 6.88
CA HIS A 77 0.68 14.04 7.06
C HIS A 77 -0.23 13.73 5.86
N VAL A 78 0.34 13.31 4.74
CA VAL A 78 -0.45 12.90 3.57
C VAL A 78 -1.06 11.54 3.88
N VAL A 79 -2.40 11.47 3.90
CA VAL A 79 -3.15 10.28 4.33
C VAL A 79 -3.00 9.14 3.33
N CYS A 80 -3.29 9.41 2.05
CA CYS A 80 -3.20 8.43 0.96
C CYS A 80 -3.09 9.14 -0.40
N HIS A 81 -2.85 8.39 -1.46
CA HIS A 81 -2.83 8.81 -2.86
C HIS A 81 -1.89 9.99 -3.15
N GLY A 82 -0.83 10.16 -2.37
CA GLY A 82 0.19 11.16 -2.63
C GLY A 82 0.84 10.96 -4.01
N ILE A 83 0.88 12.04 -4.82
CA ILE A 83 1.44 12.01 -6.17
C ILE A 83 2.96 12.13 -6.08
N PRO A 84 3.74 11.16 -6.59
CA PRO A 84 5.20 11.28 -6.68
C PRO A 84 5.66 12.50 -7.46
N GLY A 85 6.71 13.18 -6.96
CA GLY A 85 7.26 14.39 -7.57
C GLY A 85 8.58 14.80 -6.92
N ASP A 86 8.86 16.10 -6.92
CA ASP A 86 10.14 16.68 -6.44
C ASP A 86 10.30 16.68 -4.90
N LYS A 87 9.31 16.17 -4.17
CA LYS A 87 9.39 16.05 -2.71
C LYS A 87 10.58 15.18 -2.32
N ARG A 88 11.60 15.82 -1.76
CA ARG A 88 12.82 15.16 -1.25
C ARG A 88 12.60 14.67 0.17
N LEU A 89 12.83 13.38 0.38
CA LEU A 89 12.73 12.74 1.68
C LEU A 89 13.85 13.20 2.62
N LYS A 90 13.52 13.41 3.88
CA LYS A 90 14.45 13.87 4.92
C LYS A 90 14.58 12.83 6.03
N ASN A 91 15.68 12.83 6.73
CA ASN A 91 15.84 12.00 7.92
C ASN A 91 14.74 12.32 8.95
N GLY A 92 14.06 11.30 9.43
CA GLY A 92 12.92 11.41 10.33
C GLY A 92 11.54 11.39 9.67
N ASP A 93 11.47 11.53 8.34
CA ASP A 93 10.20 11.34 7.60
C ASP A 93 9.74 9.88 7.69
N ILE A 94 8.44 9.69 7.53
CA ILE A 94 7.84 8.39 7.23
C ILE A 94 7.12 8.49 5.89
N VAL A 95 7.15 7.45 5.08
CA VAL A 95 6.47 7.43 3.79
C VAL A 95 5.70 6.13 3.61
N ASN A 96 4.43 6.24 3.25
CA ASN A 96 3.65 5.12 2.73
C ASN A 96 3.91 5.03 1.22
N ILE A 97 4.33 3.87 0.75
CA ILE A 97 4.42 3.56 -0.68
C ILE A 97 3.35 2.52 -0.97
N ASP A 98 2.48 2.87 -1.91
CA ASP A 98 1.31 2.10 -2.28
C ASP A 98 1.44 1.63 -3.73
N ILE A 99 1.40 0.33 -3.91
CA ILE A 99 1.70 -0.37 -5.16
C ILE A 99 0.49 -1.21 -5.58
N THR A 100 -0.01 -0.94 -6.77
CA THR A 100 -0.98 -1.81 -7.42
C THR A 100 -0.42 -2.31 -8.75
N VAL A 101 -0.27 -3.61 -8.87
CA VAL A 101 0.24 -4.28 -10.08
C VAL A 101 -0.88 -5.05 -10.77
N ILE A 102 -1.00 -4.92 -12.09
CA ILE A 102 -1.87 -5.76 -12.90
C ILE A 102 -1.03 -6.82 -13.61
N LYS A 103 -1.38 -8.09 -13.41
CA LYS A 103 -0.80 -9.22 -14.14
C LYS A 103 -1.91 -10.13 -14.63
N ASP A 104 -1.93 -10.39 -15.93
CA ASP A 104 -2.91 -11.25 -16.61
C ASP A 104 -4.38 -10.94 -16.25
N GLY A 105 -4.68 -9.62 -16.12
CA GLY A 105 -6.01 -9.11 -15.80
C GLY A 105 -6.36 -9.10 -14.30
N PHE A 106 -5.48 -9.56 -13.41
CA PHE A 106 -5.69 -9.55 -11.96
C PHE A 106 -4.84 -8.49 -11.29
N HIS A 107 -5.39 -7.88 -10.24
CA HIS A 107 -4.72 -6.85 -9.45
C HIS A 107 -4.13 -7.44 -8.18
N GLY A 108 -2.88 -7.08 -7.91
CA GLY A 108 -2.28 -7.19 -6.59
C GLY A 108 -2.09 -5.79 -6.03
N ASP A 109 -2.60 -5.52 -4.84
CA ASP A 109 -2.63 -4.20 -4.23
C ASP A 109 -2.18 -4.29 -2.77
N ALA A 110 -1.16 -3.53 -2.43
CA ALA A 110 -0.65 -3.44 -1.07
C ALA A 110 0.20 -2.19 -0.86
N SER A 111 0.18 -1.68 0.34
CA SER A 111 1.06 -0.58 0.74
C SER A 111 1.95 -0.96 1.93
N ARG A 112 3.04 -0.21 2.08
CA ARG A 112 3.95 -0.36 3.22
C ARG A 112 4.49 0.98 3.68
N MET A 113 4.58 1.14 5.00
CA MET A 113 5.26 2.27 5.61
C MET A 113 6.77 2.02 5.68
N TYR A 114 7.54 3.05 5.33
CA TYR A 114 9.00 3.05 5.43
C TYR A 114 9.48 4.23 6.26
N PRO A 115 10.35 4.01 7.24
CA PRO A 115 11.06 5.10 7.91
C PRO A 115 12.19 5.62 7.00
N VAL A 116 12.37 6.92 6.97
CA VAL A 116 13.48 7.56 6.27
C VAL A 116 14.56 7.93 7.29
N GLY A 117 15.59 7.11 7.38
CA GLY A 117 16.59 7.21 8.45
C GLY A 117 15.99 6.86 9.81
N LYS A 118 16.15 7.74 10.81
CA LYS A 118 15.65 7.49 12.18
C LYS A 118 14.37 8.29 12.43
N PRO A 119 13.20 7.64 12.48
CA PRO A 119 11.93 8.32 12.73
C PRO A 119 11.83 8.78 14.19
N GLN A 120 10.95 9.75 14.45
CA GLN A 120 10.58 10.12 15.80
C GLN A 120 9.78 8.99 16.48
N ILE A 121 9.82 8.93 17.82
CA ILE A 121 9.15 7.88 18.60
C ILE A 121 7.66 7.76 18.25
N MET A 122 6.96 8.88 18.12
CA MET A 122 5.52 8.87 17.76
C MET A 122 5.27 8.33 16.34
N ALA A 123 6.14 8.68 15.40
CA ALA A 123 6.06 8.17 14.03
C ALA A 123 6.31 6.65 13.98
N GLN A 124 7.30 6.16 14.72
CA GLN A 124 7.54 4.72 14.84
C GLN A 124 6.32 4.00 15.46
N ARG A 125 5.78 4.52 16.57
CA ARG A 125 4.57 3.95 17.19
C ARG A 125 3.37 3.93 16.24
N LEU A 126 3.19 4.96 15.41
CA LEU A 126 2.13 5.01 14.41
C LEU A 126 2.31 3.90 13.37
N MET A 127 3.52 3.74 12.83
CA MET A 127 3.81 2.67 11.86
C MET A 127 3.57 1.28 12.44
N ASP A 128 4.05 1.03 13.65
CA ASP A 128 3.89 -0.27 14.33
C ASP A 128 2.40 -0.55 14.60
N THR A 129 1.65 0.45 15.07
CA THR A 129 0.21 0.32 15.32
C THR A 129 -0.56 0.07 14.01
N ALA A 130 -0.23 0.77 12.93
CA ALA A 130 -0.88 0.57 11.63
C ALA A 130 -0.62 -0.84 11.08
N LYS A 131 0.61 -1.36 11.24
CA LYS A 131 0.94 -2.73 10.86
C LYS A 131 0.12 -3.75 11.66
N GLU A 132 0.03 -3.57 12.96
CA GLU A 132 -0.74 -4.46 13.83
C GLU A 132 -2.26 -4.38 13.53
N CYS A 133 -2.77 -3.20 13.20
CA CYS A 133 -4.14 -3.03 12.71
C CYS A 133 -4.41 -3.86 11.43
N LEU A 134 -3.47 -3.86 10.48
CA LEU A 134 -3.57 -4.68 9.27
C LEU A 134 -3.64 -6.17 9.62
N GLU A 135 -2.75 -6.66 10.47
CA GLU A 135 -2.70 -8.07 10.89
C GLU A 135 -3.99 -8.50 11.60
N LEU A 136 -4.51 -7.65 12.50
CA LEU A 136 -5.80 -7.86 13.16
C LEU A 136 -6.96 -7.86 12.17
N GLY A 137 -6.99 -6.92 11.23
CA GLY A 137 -8.00 -6.88 10.16
C GLY A 137 -8.02 -8.16 9.34
N ILE A 138 -6.86 -8.68 8.96
CA ILE A 138 -6.73 -9.94 8.23
C ILE A 138 -7.23 -11.12 9.08
N SER A 139 -6.94 -11.14 10.37
CA SER A 139 -7.27 -12.27 11.26
C SER A 139 -8.77 -12.54 11.41
N VAL A 140 -9.61 -11.54 11.19
CA VAL A 140 -11.08 -11.70 11.29
C VAL A 140 -11.74 -12.11 9.97
N VAL A 141 -10.98 -12.14 8.87
CA VAL A 141 -11.52 -12.53 7.55
C VAL A 141 -11.74 -14.04 7.50
N ARG A 142 -13.01 -14.45 7.56
CA ARG A 142 -13.43 -15.85 7.53
C ARG A 142 -14.88 -15.98 7.02
N PRO A 143 -15.33 -17.16 6.61
CA PRO A 143 -16.72 -17.36 6.25
C PRO A 143 -17.66 -16.90 7.38
N GLY A 144 -18.67 -16.10 7.05
CA GLY A 144 -19.62 -15.51 8.00
C GLY A 144 -19.19 -14.17 8.61
N ALA A 145 -17.93 -13.72 8.42
CA ALA A 145 -17.51 -12.37 8.84
C ALA A 145 -18.17 -11.29 7.97
N ARG A 146 -18.37 -10.12 8.55
CA ARG A 146 -18.90 -8.93 7.89
C ARG A 146 -17.78 -7.92 7.64
N LEU A 147 -17.93 -7.05 6.63
CA LEU A 147 -16.97 -5.96 6.39
C LEU A 147 -16.79 -5.07 7.62
N GLY A 148 -17.86 -4.80 8.37
CA GLY A 148 -17.80 -4.03 9.61
C GLY A 148 -16.95 -4.67 10.72
N ASP A 149 -16.74 -5.97 10.73
CA ASP A 149 -15.90 -6.65 11.72
C ASP A 149 -14.43 -6.24 11.53
N ILE A 150 -13.99 -6.07 10.27
CA ILE A 150 -12.63 -5.59 9.92
C ILE A 150 -12.45 -4.15 10.44
N GLY A 151 -13.35 -3.24 10.10
CA GLY A 151 -13.27 -1.85 10.55
C GLY A 151 -13.34 -1.72 12.07
N SER A 152 -14.21 -2.50 12.73
CA SER A 152 -14.37 -2.47 14.19
C SER A 152 -13.10 -2.90 14.92
N ILE A 153 -12.46 -3.99 14.51
CA ILE A 153 -11.24 -4.48 15.19
C ILE A 153 -10.08 -3.49 15.00
N ILE A 154 -9.93 -2.94 13.79
CA ILE A 154 -8.91 -1.92 13.49
C ILE A 154 -9.13 -0.66 14.32
N GLN A 155 -10.37 -0.13 14.34
CA GLN A 155 -10.69 1.08 15.09
C GLN A 155 -10.44 0.90 16.59
N ASN A 156 -10.97 -0.17 17.18
CA ASN A 156 -10.80 -0.45 18.61
C ASN A 156 -9.32 -0.53 19.02
N TYR A 157 -8.52 -1.19 18.18
CA TYR A 157 -7.09 -1.30 18.45
C TYR A 157 -6.36 0.03 18.31
N ALA A 158 -6.57 0.76 17.19
CA ALA A 158 -5.94 2.06 16.98
C ALA A 158 -6.28 3.05 18.09
N GLU A 159 -7.56 3.15 18.49
CA GLU A 159 -8.02 4.04 19.56
C GLU A 159 -7.42 3.64 20.92
N SER A 160 -7.26 2.34 21.21
CA SER A 160 -6.59 1.86 22.44
C SER A 160 -5.12 2.27 22.52
N LYS A 161 -4.47 2.51 21.37
CA LYS A 161 -3.08 2.99 21.28
C LYS A 161 -2.96 4.51 21.24
N GLY A 162 -4.09 5.24 21.29
CA GLY A 162 -4.16 6.69 21.27
C GLY A 162 -4.11 7.29 19.84
N PHE A 163 -4.42 6.50 18.84
CA PHE A 163 -4.57 6.95 17.45
C PHE A 163 -6.05 6.95 17.04
N SER A 164 -6.36 7.58 15.91
CA SER A 164 -7.68 7.57 15.31
C SER A 164 -7.62 6.97 13.90
N ILE A 165 -8.77 6.54 13.41
CA ILE A 165 -8.93 6.09 12.03
C ILE A 165 -9.53 7.20 11.17
N VAL A 166 -9.26 7.18 9.85
CA VAL A 166 -9.94 8.01 8.86
C VAL A 166 -11.28 7.37 8.54
N ARG A 167 -12.39 8.07 8.84
CA ARG A 167 -13.74 7.50 8.78
C ARG A 167 -14.40 7.63 7.41
N GLU A 168 -13.85 8.47 6.54
CA GLU A 168 -14.35 8.75 5.20
C GLU A 168 -13.95 7.70 4.15
N TYR A 169 -13.13 6.74 4.55
CA TYR A 169 -12.62 5.66 3.70
C TYR A 169 -12.97 4.29 4.26
#